data_04682068070e79f510ec7a12e021db03
#
_entry.id   04682068070e79f510ec7a12e021db03
#
_cell.length_a   1.000
_cell.length_b   1.000
_cell.length_c   1.000
_cell.angle_alpha   90.00
_cell.angle_beta   90.00
_cell.angle_gamma   90.00
#
_symmetry.space_group_name_H-M   'P 1'
#
loop_
_entity.id
_entity.type
_entity.pdbx_description
1 polymer ?
#
loop_
_entity_poly.entity_id
_entity_poly.type
_entity_poly.pdbx_seq_one_letter_code
_entity_poly.pdbx_strand_id
1 'polypeptide(L)'
;SNIDKTVYASGYRSFFDITPDLRFILGKDSKINNLFHNLGSGQAMKYSPVLGEVVAEEIVGEGKLHKKFDYKKFNINRFGEDYMKEFWNLVNGEENTLHRQGKNAL
;
A
#
# COMPACT_ATOMS: atom_id res chain seq x y z
N SER A 1 -5.73 27.23 -26.53
CA SER A 1 -6.38 26.33 -25.56
C SER A 1 -6.68 27.10 -24.28
N ASN A 2 -7.75 26.73 -23.58
CA ASN A 2 -8.13 27.40 -22.33
C ASN A 2 -7.13 27.14 -21.19
N ILE A 3 -6.19 26.22 -21.37
CA ILE A 3 -5.16 25.88 -20.39
C ILE A 3 -4.24 27.07 -20.12
N ASP A 4 -3.96 27.88 -21.13
CA ASP A 4 -3.08 29.07 -21.01
C ASP A 4 -3.68 30.17 -20.11
N LYS A 5 -4.98 30.07 -19.81
CA LYS A 5 -5.71 30.99 -18.92
C LYS A 5 -5.86 30.47 -17.48
N THR A 6 -5.34 29.28 -17.19
CA THR A 6 -5.42 28.73 -15.84
C THR A 6 -4.41 29.41 -14.92
N VAL A 7 -4.86 29.75 -13.73
CA VAL A 7 -4.03 30.34 -12.68
C VAL A 7 -3.82 29.33 -11.58
N TYR A 8 -2.57 29.15 -11.17
CA TYR A 8 -2.26 28.34 -10.00
C TYR A 8 -2.86 28.96 -8.75
N ALA A 9 -3.75 28.24 -8.09
CA ALA A 9 -4.42 28.72 -6.88
C ALA A 9 -3.70 28.28 -5.60
N SER A 10 -3.46 26.98 -5.44
CA SER A 10 -2.79 26.44 -4.26
C SER A 10 -2.36 24.99 -4.48
N GLY A 11 -1.49 24.51 -3.62
CA GLY A 11 -1.05 23.13 -3.61
C GLY A 11 -0.50 22.73 -2.25
N TYR A 12 -0.49 21.44 -1.97
CA TYR A 12 0.10 20.88 -0.76
C TYR A 12 0.86 19.59 -1.08
N ARG A 13 1.77 19.23 -0.18
CA ARG A 13 2.50 17.97 -0.24
C ARG A 13 1.89 17.00 0.74
N SER A 14 1.80 15.74 0.35
CA SER A 14 1.33 14.66 1.19
C SER A 14 2.16 13.41 0.95
N PHE A 15 2.07 12.48 1.90
CA PHE A 15 2.66 11.16 1.77
C PHE A 15 1.56 10.13 1.56
N PHE A 16 1.86 9.09 0.81
CA PHE A 16 1.02 7.91 0.70
C PHE A 16 1.87 6.65 0.76
N ASP A 17 1.28 5.60 1.27
CA ASP A 17 1.89 4.29 1.36
C ASP A 17 2.00 3.63 -0.02
N ILE A 18 3.08 2.91 -0.23
CA ILE A 18 3.28 2.10 -1.44
C ILE A 18 3.71 0.71 -1.01
N THR A 19 2.94 -0.29 -1.43
CA THR A 19 3.33 -1.69 -1.31
C THR A 19 4.25 -2.07 -2.47
N PRO A 20 5.13 -3.06 -2.30
CA PRO A 20 6.08 -3.45 -3.33
C PRO A 20 5.44 -3.84 -4.67
N ASP A 21 4.25 -4.42 -4.65
CA ASP A 21 3.49 -4.83 -5.84
C ASP A 21 2.37 -3.85 -6.23
N LEU A 22 2.29 -2.69 -5.60
CA LEU A 22 1.28 -1.66 -5.82
C LEU A 22 -0.17 -2.13 -5.56
N ARG A 23 -0.35 -3.20 -4.79
CA ARG A 23 -1.66 -3.77 -4.46
C ARG A 23 -1.97 -3.59 -2.99
N PHE A 24 -3.24 -3.65 -2.66
CA PHE A 24 -3.70 -3.60 -1.27
C PHE A 24 -3.09 -4.71 -0.41
N ILE A 25 -2.98 -4.47 0.89
CA ILE A 25 -2.75 -5.51 1.88
C ILE A 25 -4.02 -5.60 2.71
N LEU A 26 -4.70 -6.73 2.63
CA LEU A 26 -5.97 -6.98 3.29
C LEU A 26 -5.95 -8.30 4.04
N GLY A 27 -6.65 -8.32 5.18
CA GLY A 27 -6.97 -9.55 5.87
C GLY A 27 -6.20 -9.77 7.16
N LYS A 28 -6.44 -10.91 7.77
CA LYS A 28 -5.88 -11.28 9.06
C LYS A 28 -4.39 -11.58 8.96
N ASP A 29 -3.63 -11.09 9.94
CA ASP A 29 -2.23 -11.48 10.11
C ASP A 29 -2.12 -12.97 10.49
N SER A 30 -1.12 -13.65 9.94
CA SER A 30 -0.90 -15.07 10.22
C SER A 30 -0.13 -15.35 11.51
N LYS A 31 0.62 -14.36 12.00
CA LYS A 31 1.52 -14.51 13.15
C LYS A 31 0.97 -13.85 14.40
N ILE A 32 0.20 -12.77 14.23
CA ILE A 32 -0.33 -11.95 15.31
C ILE A 32 -1.84 -12.14 15.42
N ASN A 33 -2.30 -12.67 16.54
CA ASN A 33 -3.72 -12.85 16.79
C ASN A 33 -4.44 -11.48 16.87
N ASN A 34 -5.64 -11.44 16.30
CA ASN A 34 -6.51 -10.26 16.30
C ASN A 34 -5.93 -9.02 15.60
N LEU A 35 -4.89 -9.18 14.79
CA LEU A 35 -4.39 -8.15 13.90
C LEU A 35 -4.97 -8.34 12.50
N PHE A 36 -5.55 -7.25 11.97
CA PHE A 36 -6.11 -7.20 10.62
C PHE A 36 -5.47 -6.05 9.85
N HIS A 37 -5.03 -6.34 8.64
CA HIS A 37 -4.44 -5.36 7.74
C HIS A 37 -5.49 -4.76 6.82
N ASN A 38 -5.44 -3.45 6.64
CA ASN A 38 -6.21 -2.73 5.64
C ASN A 38 -5.36 -1.57 5.12
N LEU A 39 -4.43 -1.87 4.22
CA LEU A 39 -3.46 -0.93 3.68
C LEU A 39 -3.71 -0.71 2.18
N GLY A 40 -3.76 0.53 1.78
CA GLY A 40 -4.31 0.91 0.49
C GLY A 40 -3.35 1.14 -0.65
N SER A 41 -2.04 1.16 -0.42
CA SER A 41 -1.02 1.44 -1.45
C SER A 41 -1.32 2.69 -2.31
N GLY A 42 -1.67 3.79 -1.66
CA GLY A 42 -1.88 5.09 -2.30
C GLY A 42 -3.18 5.24 -3.12
N GLN A 43 -3.94 4.16 -3.32
CA GLN A 43 -5.15 4.17 -4.14
C GLN A 43 -6.42 3.76 -3.40
N ALA A 44 -6.35 3.49 -2.11
CA ALA A 44 -7.44 2.88 -1.34
C ALA A 44 -8.67 3.77 -1.18
N MET A 45 -8.54 5.09 -1.22
CA MET A 45 -9.65 5.99 -0.91
C MET A 45 -10.88 5.72 -1.78
N LYS A 46 -10.70 5.52 -3.09
CA LYS A 46 -11.82 5.21 -3.99
C LYS A 46 -12.44 3.83 -3.77
N TYR A 47 -11.72 2.93 -3.11
CA TYR A 47 -12.17 1.57 -2.81
C TYR A 47 -12.54 1.40 -1.32
N SER A 48 -12.41 2.45 -0.51
CA SER A 48 -12.58 2.36 0.94
C SER A 48 -13.89 1.71 1.40
N PRO A 49 -15.05 1.91 0.77
CA PRO A 49 -16.27 1.22 1.18
C PRO A 49 -16.16 -0.30 1.05
N VAL A 50 -15.63 -0.78 -0.08
CA VAL A 50 -15.47 -2.23 -0.34
C VAL A 50 -14.39 -2.81 0.56
N LEU A 51 -13.26 -2.13 0.74
CA LEU A 51 -12.18 -2.58 1.61
C LEU A 51 -12.62 -2.69 3.07
N GLY A 52 -13.38 -1.71 3.53
CA GLY A 52 -13.96 -1.71 4.88
C GLY A 52 -14.93 -2.87 5.09
N GLU A 53 -15.79 -3.14 4.11
CA GLU A 53 -16.75 -4.25 4.16
C GLU A 53 -16.04 -5.61 4.19
N VAL A 54 -15.01 -5.82 3.36
CA VAL A 54 -14.19 -7.05 3.34
C VAL A 54 -13.55 -7.31 4.70
N VAL A 55 -12.93 -6.30 5.31
CA VAL A 55 -12.28 -6.45 6.61
C VAL A 55 -13.32 -6.69 7.71
N ALA A 56 -14.44 -5.98 7.69
CA ALA A 56 -15.52 -6.18 8.66
C ALA A 56 -16.09 -7.60 8.60
N GLU A 57 -16.35 -8.13 7.39
CA GLU A 57 -16.81 -9.51 7.23
C GLU A 57 -15.80 -10.53 7.72
N GLU A 58 -14.51 -10.29 7.53
CA GLU A 58 -13.48 -11.18 8.04
C GLU A 58 -13.42 -11.20 9.57
N ILE A 59 -13.61 -10.04 10.20
CA ILE A 59 -13.65 -9.93 11.66
C ILE A 59 -14.87 -10.64 12.24
N VAL A 60 -16.03 -10.44 11.64
CA VAL A 60 -17.30 -11.03 12.10
C VAL A 60 -17.43 -12.51 11.70
N GLY A 61 -16.73 -12.96 10.66
CA GLY A 61 -16.74 -14.33 10.20
C GLY A 61 -17.95 -14.73 9.35
N GLU A 62 -18.77 -13.78 8.89
CA GLU A 62 -19.97 -14.07 8.09
C GLU A 62 -19.68 -14.33 6.59
N GLY A 63 -18.58 -13.86 6.07
CA GLY A 63 -17.97 -14.27 4.79
C GLY A 63 -18.82 -14.24 3.53
N LYS A 64 -19.76 -13.32 3.39
CA LYS A 64 -20.64 -13.25 2.20
C LYS A 64 -19.90 -12.72 0.97
N LEU A 65 -19.04 -11.73 1.13
CA LEU A 65 -18.20 -11.19 0.06
C LEU A 65 -17.05 -12.13 -0.31
N HIS A 66 -16.61 -12.96 0.61
CA HIS A 66 -15.59 -13.98 0.37
C HIS A 66 -15.91 -14.91 -0.81
N LYS A 67 -17.18 -15.15 -1.07
CA LYS A 67 -17.61 -16.00 -2.18
C LYS A 67 -17.52 -15.30 -3.54
N LYS A 68 -17.51 -13.97 -3.56
CA LYS A 68 -17.48 -13.16 -4.79
C LYS A 68 -16.13 -12.55 -5.09
N PHE A 69 -15.33 -12.29 -4.07
CA PHE A 69 -14.06 -11.58 -4.17
C PHE A 69 -12.96 -12.35 -3.43
N ASP A 70 -12.03 -12.89 -4.19
CA ASP A 70 -10.87 -13.60 -3.63
C ASP A 70 -9.84 -12.61 -3.07
N TYR A 71 -10.14 -12.03 -1.90
CA TYR A 71 -9.26 -11.09 -1.23
C TYR A 71 -8.03 -11.75 -0.59
N LYS A 72 -7.99 -13.08 -0.47
CA LYS A 72 -6.81 -13.81 0.03
C LYS A 72 -5.55 -13.50 -0.78
N LYS A 73 -5.71 -13.12 -2.05
CA LYS A 73 -4.61 -12.64 -2.91
C LYS A 73 -3.95 -11.36 -2.40
N PHE A 74 -4.61 -10.62 -1.53
CA PHE A 74 -4.11 -9.39 -0.94
C PHE A 74 -3.54 -9.59 0.47
N ASN A 75 -3.45 -10.82 0.96
CA ASN A 75 -2.86 -11.07 2.26
C ASN A 75 -1.37 -10.71 2.29
N ILE A 76 -0.89 -10.21 3.43
CA ILE A 76 0.51 -9.81 3.61
C ILE A 76 1.50 -10.97 3.40
N ASN A 77 1.07 -12.20 3.66
CA ASN A 77 1.91 -13.38 3.50
C ASN A 77 2.31 -13.68 2.05
N ARG A 78 1.67 -13.03 1.06
CA ARG A 78 2.03 -13.19 -0.36
C ARG A 78 3.46 -12.76 -0.66
N PHE A 79 4.04 -11.90 0.17
CA PHE A 79 5.40 -11.43 -0.05
C PHE A 79 6.48 -12.41 0.38
N GLY A 80 6.24 -13.28 1.35
CA GLY A 80 7.27 -14.14 1.92
C GLY A 80 8.37 -13.36 2.66
N GLU A 81 9.18 -14.08 3.43
CA GLU A 81 10.25 -13.45 4.23
C GLU A 81 11.43 -12.99 3.36
N ASP A 82 11.79 -13.78 2.35
CA ASP A 82 12.94 -13.47 1.48
C ASP A 82 12.67 -12.26 0.60
N TYR A 83 11.46 -12.14 0.07
CA TYR A 83 11.04 -10.98 -0.72
C TYR A 83 11.13 -9.67 0.09
N MET A 84 10.73 -9.68 1.35
CA MET A 84 10.83 -8.50 2.21
C MET A 84 12.29 -8.11 2.49
N LYS A 85 13.19 -9.08 2.63
CA LYS A 85 14.63 -8.81 2.78
C LYS A 85 15.21 -8.19 1.51
N GLU A 86 14.89 -8.74 0.34
CA GLU A 86 15.35 -8.19 -0.95
C GLU A 86 14.83 -6.78 -1.15
N PHE A 87 13.56 -6.52 -0.86
CA PHE A 87 12.97 -5.20 -0.95
C PHE A 87 13.68 -4.17 -0.04
N TRP A 88 13.92 -4.52 1.22
CA TRP A 88 14.65 -3.66 2.15
C TRP A 88 16.10 -3.41 1.72
N ASN A 89 16.76 -4.40 1.17
CA ASN A 89 18.12 -4.25 0.64
C ASN A 89 18.14 -3.30 -0.58
N LEU A 90 17.13 -3.40 -1.44
CA LEU A 90 16.98 -2.51 -2.59
C LEU A 90 16.75 -1.06 -2.16
N VAL A 91 15.80 -0.82 -1.26
CA VAL A 91 15.47 0.52 -0.75
C VAL A 91 16.69 1.14 -0.06
N ASN A 92 17.34 0.39 0.83
CA ASN A 92 18.55 0.88 1.53
C ASN A 92 19.74 1.08 0.57
N GLY A 93 19.84 0.30 -0.49
CA GLY A 93 20.84 0.45 -1.54
C GLY A 93 20.62 1.73 -2.36
N GLU A 94 19.37 2.03 -2.71
CA GLU A 94 19.01 3.25 -3.43
C GLU A 94 19.22 4.51 -2.59
N GLU A 95 18.88 4.50 -1.31
CA GLU A 95 19.18 5.60 -0.39
C GLU A 95 20.68 5.89 -0.33
N ASN A 96 21.51 4.86 -0.25
CA ASN A 96 22.96 5.03 -0.28
C ASN A 96 23.45 5.64 -1.61
N THR A 97 22.81 5.35 -2.72
CA THR A 97 23.18 5.88 -4.04
C THR A 97 22.78 7.35 -4.17
N LEU A 98 21.60 7.73 -3.72
CA LEU A 98 21.12 9.12 -3.72
C LEU A 98 21.94 9.99 -2.76
N HIS A 99 22.30 9.49 -1.58
CA HIS A 99 23.17 10.19 -0.65
C HIS A 99 24.58 10.39 -1.20
N ARG A 100 25.11 9.43 -1.95
CA ARG A 100 26.41 9.57 -2.62
C ARG A 100 26.37 10.61 -3.73
N GLN A 101 25.29 10.64 -4.52
CA GLN A 101 25.13 11.66 -5.57
C GLN A 101 24.95 13.06 -5.01
N GLY A 102 24.22 13.22 -3.90
CA GLY A 102 24.05 14.51 -3.23
C GLY A 102 25.34 15.07 -2.62
N LYS A 103 26.25 14.22 -2.15
CA LYS A 103 27.57 14.64 -1.65
C LYS A 103 28.55 15.03 -2.75
N ASN A 104 28.36 14.53 -3.96
CA ASN A 104 29.19 14.88 -5.12
C ASN A 104 28.66 16.08 -5.92
N ALA A 105 27.46 16.58 -5.60
CA ALA A 105 26.84 17.76 -6.23
C ALA A 105 27.09 19.08 -5.49
N LEU A 106 27.81 19.04 -4.38
CA LEU A 106 28.29 20.20 -3.62
C LEU A 106 29.82 20.31 -3.77
#